data_9caae98451093a05e0c6684e9ac633f7
#
_entry.id   9caae98451093a05e0c6684e9ac633f7
#
_cell.length_a   1.000
_cell.length_b   1.000
_cell.length_c   1.000
_cell.angle_alpha   90.00
_cell.angle_beta   90.00
_cell.angle_gamma   90.00
#
_symmetry.space_group_name_H-M   'P 1'
#
loop_
_entity.id
_entity.type
_entity.pdbx_description
1 polymer ?
#
loop_
_entity_poly.entity_id
_entity_poly.type
_entity_poly.pdbx_seq_one_letter_code
_entity_poly.pdbx_strand_id
1 'polypeptide(L)'
;MTFFQRLSAITQSFFSLPRWVIVWVLLVLIPVNTASFALLGAPSGQWAAIAWIFVMVVNTGTLFYYGGVTKSMSIPHLVAWVPLEIFLLMRLAGGEMEPAGAEFGYAVLLAVINGISLVFDGYDSYRWLRGEREVVARGSGNDQ
;
A
#
# COMPACT_ATOMS: atom_id res chain seq x y z
N MET A 1 0.58 28.10 -0.44
CA MET A 1 1.10 27.10 -1.40
C MET A 1 0.02 26.81 -2.42
N THR A 2 0.32 27.02 -3.71
CA THR A 2 -0.63 26.71 -4.79
C THR A 2 -0.77 25.19 -4.96
N PHE A 3 -1.84 24.74 -5.62
CA PHE A 3 -2.06 23.33 -5.92
C PHE A 3 -0.85 22.69 -6.64
N PHE A 4 -0.31 23.36 -7.64
CA PHE A 4 0.86 22.88 -8.39
C PHE A 4 2.13 22.78 -7.55
N GLN A 5 2.36 23.74 -6.65
CA GLN A 5 3.49 23.68 -5.71
C GLN A 5 3.36 22.47 -4.76
N ARG A 6 2.15 22.20 -4.28
CA ARG A 6 1.88 21.05 -3.42
C ARG A 6 2.10 19.73 -4.15
N LEU A 7 1.60 19.62 -5.38
CA LEU A 7 1.81 18.44 -6.22
C LEU A 7 3.30 18.20 -6.50
N SER A 8 4.06 19.26 -6.81
CA SER A 8 5.51 19.17 -6.99
C SER A 8 6.22 18.70 -5.73
N ALA A 9 5.83 19.20 -4.55
CA ALA A 9 6.41 18.77 -3.27
C ALA A 9 6.13 17.30 -2.99
N ILE A 10 4.90 16.83 -3.23
CA ILE A 10 4.51 15.41 -3.08
C ILE A 10 5.35 14.53 -4.01
N THR A 11 5.47 14.92 -5.29
CA THR A 11 6.26 14.17 -6.27
C THR A 11 7.74 14.08 -5.87
N GLN A 12 8.32 15.20 -5.43
CA GLN A 12 9.70 15.23 -4.96
C GLN A 12 9.89 14.34 -3.71
N SER A 13 8.97 14.40 -2.76
CA SER A 13 8.98 13.56 -1.56
C SER A 13 8.94 12.08 -1.92
N PHE A 14 8.05 11.67 -2.84
CA PHE A 14 7.95 10.29 -3.29
C PHE A 14 9.25 9.80 -3.95
N PHE A 15 9.81 10.58 -4.86
CA PHE A 15 11.08 10.22 -5.53
C PHE A 15 12.33 10.36 -4.65
N SER A 16 12.17 10.83 -3.43
CA SER A 16 13.23 10.82 -2.40
C SER A 16 13.30 9.51 -1.61
N LEU A 17 12.31 8.63 -1.77
CA LEU A 17 12.34 7.30 -1.19
C LEU A 17 13.50 6.47 -1.79
N PRO A 18 13.97 5.44 -1.05
CA PRO A 18 14.92 4.48 -1.60
C PRO A 18 14.41 3.88 -2.93
N ARG A 19 15.29 3.71 -3.90
CA ARG A 19 14.91 3.23 -5.25
C ARG A 19 14.14 1.91 -5.22
N TRP A 20 14.51 1.00 -4.34
CA TRP A 20 13.84 -0.29 -4.20
C TRP A 20 12.37 -0.13 -3.73
N VAL A 21 12.10 0.86 -2.86
CA VAL A 21 10.73 1.18 -2.41
C VAL A 21 9.91 1.71 -3.56
N ILE A 22 10.47 2.63 -4.36
CA ILE A 22 9.79 3.19 -5.55
C ILE A 22 9.42 2.07 -6.53
N VAL A 23 10.38 1.19 -6.83
CA VAL A 23 10.17 0.04 -7.72
C VAL A 23 9.11 -0.90 -7.15
N TRP A 24 9.21 -1.23 -5.84
CA TRP A 24 8.22 -2.07 -5.15
C TRP A 24 6.82 -1.50 -5.25
N VAL A 25 6.65 -0.22 -4.93
CA VAL A 25 5.33 0.44 -4.95
C VAL A 25 4.78 0.52 -6.37
N LEU A 26 5.56 1.02 -7.34
CA LEU A 26 5.06 1.30 -8.70
C LEU A 26 4.89 0.06 -9.56
N LEU A 27 5.79 -0.93 -9.43
CA LEU A 27 5.82 -2.09 -10.34
C LEU A 27 5.25 -3.37 -9.73
N VAL A 28 5.09 -3.42 -8.41
CA VAL A 28 4.56 -4.60 -7.72
C VAL A 28 3.27 -4.28 -6.99
N LEU A 29 3.32 -3.39 -6.01
CA LEU A 29 2.22 -3.16 -5.10
C LEU A 29 0.98 -2.56 -5.80
N ILE A 30 1.16 -1.48 -6.55
CA ILE A 30 0.08 -0.82 -7.28
C ILE A 30 -0.52 -1.76 -8.34
N PRO A 31 0.26 -2.39 -9.23
CA PRO A 31 -0.31 -3.28 -10.24
C PRO A 31 -1.06 -4.48 -9.66
N VAL A 32 -0.52 -5.14 -8.64
CA VAL A 32 -1.14 -6.33 -8.03
C VAL A 32 -2.47 -5.95 -7.35
N ASN A 33 -2.52 -4.85 -6.59
CA ASN A 33 -3.76 -4.41 -5.97
C ASN A 33 -4.77 -3.90 -7.01
N THR A 34 -4.33 -3.21 -8.06
CA THR A 34 -5.20 -2.73 -9.15
C THR A 34 -5.78 -3.90 -9.97
N ALA A 35 -5.06 -5.02 -10.08
CA ALA A 35 -5.56 -6.21 -10.76
C ALA A 35 -6.85 -6.79 -10.12
N SER A 36 -7.18 -6.42 -8.88
CA SER A 36 -8.46 -6.77 -8.24
C SER A 36 -9.67 -6.37 -9.07
N PHE A 37 -9.59 -5.27 -9.82
CA PHE A 37 -10.68 -4.81 -10.67
C PHE A 37 -10.97 -5.75 -11.85
N ALA A 38 -10.03 -6.58 -12.27
CA ALA A 38 -10.25 -7.61 -13.27
C ALA A 38 -10.96 -8.86 -12.71
N LEU A 39 -11.06 -8.96 -11.37
CA LEU A 39 -11.61 -10.12 -10.66
C LEU A 39 -12.85 -9.75 -9.79
N LEU A 40 -13.59 -8.72 -10.15
CA LEU A 40 -14.79 -8.29 -9.43
C LEU A 40 -15.92 -9.34 -9.44
N GLY A 41 -15.86 -10.32 -10.33
CA GLY A 41 -16.76 -11.47 -10.33
C GLY A 41 -16.49 -12.48 -9.20
N ALA A 42 -15.36 -12.36 -8.49
CA ALA A 42 -14.94 -13.26 -7.41
C ALA A 42 -14.83 -12.51 -6.07
N PRO A 43 -15.18 -13.15 -4.94
CA PRO A 43 -15.13 -12.52 -3.63
C PRO A 43 -13.75 -11.94 -3.28
N SER A 44 -12.68 -12.63 -3.61
CA SER A 44 -11.30 -12.15 -3.35
C SER A 44 -10.99 -10.86 -4.09
N GLY A 45 -11.42 -10.72 -5.36
CA GLY A 45 -11.26 -9.50 -6.13
C GLY A 45 -12.10 -8.36 -5.59
N GLN A 46 -13.35 -8.61 -5.18
CA GLN A 46 -14.23 -7.59 -4.62
C GLN A 46 -13.66 -6.98 -3.33
N TRP A 47 -13.28 -7.82 -2.37
CA TRP A 47 -12.71 -7.35 -1.10
C TRP A 47 -11.36 -6.65 -1.28
N ALA A 48 -10.52 -7.18 -2.19
CA ALA A 48 -9.27 -6.53 -2.55
C ALA A 48 -9.49 -5.13 -3.18
N ALA A 49 -10.47 -5.00 -4.09
CA ALA A 49 -10.79 -3.71 -4.70
C ALA A 49 -11.31 -2.70 -3.68
N ILE A 50 -12.18 -3.12 -2.75
CA ILE A 50 -12.67 -2.25 -1.66
C ILE A 50 -11.52 -1.77 -0.79
N ALA A 51 -10.66 -2.69 -0.35
CA ALA A 51 -9.48 -2.37 0.46
C ALA A 51 -8.53 -1.41 -0.28
N TRP A 52 -8.30 -1.67 -1.56
CA TRP A 52 -7.44 -0.82 -2.41
C TRP A 52 -8.00 0.60 -2.58
N ILE A 53 -9.30 0.74 -2.86
CA ILE A 53 -9.95 2.06 -2.95
C ILE A 53 -9.80 2.81 -1.63
N PHE A 54 -10.06 2.15 -0.50
CA PHE A 54 -9.92 2.77 0.82
C PHE A 54 -8.49 3.30 1.03
N VAL A 55 -7.48 2.46 0.79
CA VAL A 55 -6.07 2.85 0.92
C VAL A 55 -5.73 4.03 0.01
N MET A 56 -6.16 3.99 -1.25
CA MET A 56 -5.89 5.07 -2.21
C MET A 56 -6.51 6.40 -1.79
N VAL A 57 -7.76 6.39 -1.34
CA VAL A 57 -8.46 7.60 -0.89
C VAL A 57 -7.79 8.19 0.34
N VAL A 58 -7.53 7.38 1.36
CA VAL A 58 -6.94 7.86 2.61
C VAL A 58 -5.50 8.33 2.40
N ASN A 59 -4.69 7.58 1.65
CA ASN A 59 -3.30 7.96 1.40
C ASN A 59 -3.18 9.18 0.49
N THR A 60 -4.05 9.34 -0.49
CA THR A 60 -4.11 10.58 -1.28
C THR A 60 -4.43 11.77 -0.39
N GLY A 61 -5.43 11.67 0.48
CA GLY A 61 -5.74 12.72 1.47
C GLY A 61 -4.55 13.03 2.38
N THR A 62 -3.85 12.01 2.86
CA THR A 62 -2.67 12.14 3.71
C THR A 62 -1.52 12.85 2.98
N LEU A 63 -1.24 12.48 1.73
CA LEU A 63 -0.24 13.14 0.88
C LEU A 63 -0.52 14.63 0.73
N PHE A 64 -1.77 14.98 0.45
CA PHE A 64 -2.17 16.38 0.32
C PHE A 64 -2.16 17.12 1.64
N TYR A 65 -2.52 16.48 2.74
CA TYR A 65 -2.50 17.09 4.08
C TYR A 65 -1.08 17.44 4.52
N TYR A 66 -0.14 16.50 4.42
CA TYR A 66 1.25 16.71 4.85
C TYR A 66 2.13 17.35 3.76
N GLY A 67 1.69 17.36 2.51
CA GLY A 67 2.48 17.85 1.38
C GLY A 67 3.61 16.91 0.96
N GLY A 68 3.54 15.64 1.30
CA GLY A 68 4.53 14.63 0.96
C GLY A 68 4.31 13.29 1.66
N VAL A 69 5.22 12.36 1.43
CA VAL A 69 5.17 11.00 1.99
C VAL A 69 5.56 11.03 3.48
N THR A 70 4.75 10.38 4.29
CA THR A 70 4.98 10.20 5.74
C THR A 70 4.75 8.75 6.14
N LYS A 71 5.31 8.35 7.29
CA LYS A 71 5.10 7.00 7.84
C LYS A 71 3.65 6.71 8.24
N SER A 72 2.82 7.75 8.44
CA SER A 72 1.38 7.57 8.72
C SER A 72 0.62 6.91 7.58
N MET A 73 1.17 6.93 6.36
CA MET A 73 0.56 6.28 5.19
C MET A 73 0.54 4.76 5.29
N SER A 74 1.31 4.17 6.19
CA SER A 74 1.24 2.73 6.50
C SER A 74 0.00 2.35 7.31
N ILE A 75 -0.56 3.27 8.11
CA ILE A 75 -1.72 2.98 8.97
C ILE A 75 -2.96 2.54 8.19
N PRO A 76 -3.37 3.22 7.10
CA PRO A 76 -4.48 2.75 6.27
C PRO A 76 -4.27 1.36 5.66
N HIS A 77 -3.02 1.00 5.34
CA HIS A 77 -2.68 -0.35 4.89
C HIS A 77 -2.98 -1.38 5.97
N LEU A 78 -2.54 -1.15 7.22
CA LEU A 78 -2.83 -2.06 8.33
C LEU A 78 -4.34 -2.22 8.53
N VAL A 79 -5.10 -1.12 8.50
CA VAL A 79 -6.56 -1.13 8.70
C VAL A 79 -7.29 -1.91 7.61
N ALA A 80 -6.88 -1.76 6.34
CA ALA A 80 -7.54 -2.39 5.20
C ALA A 80 -7.00 -3.78 4.88
N TRP A 81 -5.67 -3.96 4.92
CA TRP A 81 -5.04 -5.19 4.43
C TRP A 81 -4.91 -6.27 5.48
N VAL A 82 -4.86 -5.96 6.79
CA VAL A 82 -4.88 -7.03 7.81
C VAL A 82 -6.19 -7.83 7.76
N PRO A 83 -7.39 -7.21 7.74
CA PRO A 83 -8.64 -7.94 7.56
C PRO A 83 -8.71 -8.67 6.20
N LEU A 84 -8.23 -8.04 5.12
CA LEU A 84 -8.18 -8.66 3.80
C LEU A 84 -7.27 -9.89 3.81
N GLU A 85 -6.10 -9.81 4.42
CA GLU A 85 -5.14 -10.91 4.53
C GLU A 85 -5.75 -12.11 5.27
N ILE A 86 -6.40 -11.85 6.41
CA ILE A 86 -7.12 -12.88 7.16
C ILE A 86 -8.20 -13.54 6.29
N PHE A 87 -8.98 -12.74 5.57
CA PHE A 87 -10.03 -13.23 4.68
C PHE A 87 -9.44 -14.12 3.56
N LEU A 88 -8.37 -13.69 2.91
CA LEU A 88 -7.71 -14.45 1.83
C LEU A 88 -7.15 -15.78 2.36
N LEU A 89 -6.45 -15.74 3.49
CA LEU A 89 -5.87 -16.95 4.11
C LEU A 89 -6.95 -17.95 4.54
N MET A 90 -8.07 -17.48 5.10
CA MET A 90 -9.21 -18.34 5.45
C MET A 90 -9.81 -19.02 4.22
N ARG A 91 -10.00 -18.29 3.12
CA ARG A 91 -10.55 -18.85 1.88
C ARG A 91 -9.57 -19.84 1.21
N LEU A 92 -8.27 -19.53 1.22
CA LEU A 92 -7.23 -20.42 0.70
C LEU A 92 -7.17 -21.73 1.52
N ALA A 93 -7.19 -21.63 2.85
CA ALA A 93 -7.14 -22.79 3.74
C ALA A 93 -8.44 -23.59 3.74
N GLY A 94 -9.58 -22.94 3.55
CA GLY A 94 -10.91 -23.57 3.52
C GLY A 94 -11.22 -24.33 2.23
N GLY A 95 -10.36 -24.22 1.20
CA GLY A 95 -10.58 -24.88 -0.09
C GLY A 95 -11.78 -24.34 -0.86
N GLU A 96 -12.17 -23.09 -0.60
CA GLU A 96 -13.33 -22.45 -1.24
C GLU A 96 -13.06 -21.98 -2.68
N MET A 97 -11.79 -22.01 -3.10
CA MET A 97 -11.34 -21.59 -4.43
C MET A 97 -10.86 -22.80 -5.22
N GLU A 98 -11.14 -22.80 -6.52
CA GLU A 98 -10.61 -23.82 -7.43
C GLU A 98 -9.09 -23.65 -7.56
N PRO A 99 -8.28 -24.68 -7.22
CA PRO A 99 -6.81 -24.55 -7.17
C PRO A 99 -6.13 -24.14 -8.49
N ALA A 100 -6.77 -24.42 -9.63
CA ALA A 100 -6.30 -24.00 -10.95
C ALA A 100 -6.97 -22.71 -11.45
N GLY A 101 -7.84 -22.11 -10.64
CA GLY A 101 -8.61 -20.93 -11.02
C GLY A 101 -7.83 -19.63 -10.90
N ALA A 102 -8.24 -18.62 -11.66
CA ALA A 102 -7.63 -17.28 -11.63
C ALA A 102 -7.76 -16.62 -10.26
N GLU A 103 -8.88 -16.84 -9.55
CA GLU A 103 -9.08 -16.32 -8.19
C GLU A 103 -8.05 -16.88 -7.21
N PHE A 104 -7.77 -18.19 -7.26
CA PHE A 104 -6.78 -18.83 -6.39
C PHE A 104 -5.39 -18.27 -6.62
N GLY A 105 -4.92 -18.22 -7.87
CA GLY A 105 -3.62 -17.67 -8.22
C GLY A 105 -3.48 -16.20 -7.79
N TYR A 106 -4.52 -15.41 -8.02
CA TYR A 106 -4.55 -14.01 -7.59
C TYR A 106 -4.52 -13.87 -6.06
N ALA A 107 -5.32 -14.64 -5.34
CA ALA A 107 -5.38 -14.61 -3.88
C ALA A 107 -4.04 -14.96 -3.25
N VAL A 108 -3.34 -15.98 -3.77
CA VAL A 108 -1.98 -16.34 -3.33
C VAL A 108 -1.01 -15.18 -3.59
N LEU A 109 -1.01 -14.65 -4.82
CA LEU A 109 -0.12 -13.54 -5.19
C LEU A 109 -0.38 -12.32 -4.30
N LEU A 110 -1.65 -11.93 -4.12
CA LEU A 110 -2.04 -10.78 -3.31
C LEU A 110 -1.64 -10.97 -1.84
N ALA A 111 -1.90 -12.16 -1.27
CA ALA A 111 -1.55 -12.48 0.11
C ALA A 111 -0.02 -12.39 0.34
N VAL A 112 0.78 -12.90 -0.59
CA VAL A 112 2.24 -12.78 -0.50
C VAL A 112 2.70 -11.32 -0.57
N ILE A 113 2.22 -10.56 -1.55
CA ILE A 113 2.66 -9.18 -1.78
C ILE A 113 2.19 -8.25 -0.65
N ASN A 114 0.92 -8.31 -0.28
CA ASN A 114 0.39 -7.49 0.81
C ASN A 114 0.94 -7.93 2.16
N GLY A 115 1.15 -9.23 2.38
CA GLY A 115 1.79 -9.76 3.58
C GLY A 115 3.21 -9.21 3.78
N ILE A 116 4.03 -9.18 2.73
CA ILE A 116 5.37 -8.55 2.76
C ILE A 116 5.24 -7.06 3.09
N SER A 117 4.32 -6.35 2.43
CA SER A 117 4.10 -4.92 2.67
C SER A 117 3.65 -4.65 4.09
N LEU A 118 2.77 -5.47 4.67
CA LEU A 118 2.29 -5.33 6.04
C LEU A 118 3.41 -5.41 7.09
N VAL A 119 4.49 -6.14 6.83
CA VAL A 119 5.65 -6.16 7.72
C VAL A 119 6.32 -4.77 7.75
N PHE A 120 6.53 -4.15 6.59
CA PHE A 120 7.08 -2.80 6.52
C PHE A 120 6.12 -1.75 7.07
N ASP A 121 4.83 -1.87 6.74
CA ASP A 121 3.77 -0.96 7.23
C ASP A 121 3.64 -1.04 8.76
N GLY A 122 3.76 -2.21 9.35
CA GLY A 122 3.79 -2.40 10.80
C GLY A 122 4.97 -1.67 11.45
N TYR A 123 6.16 -1.80 10.85
CA TYR A 123 7.36 -1.11 11.32
C TYR A 123 7.24 0.42 11.20
N ASP A 124 6.78 0.92 10.06
CA ASP A 124 6.61 2.36 9.83
C ASP A 124 5.50 2.94 10.70
N SER A 125 4.39 2.23 10.91
CA SER A 125 3.33 2.63 11.83
C SER A 125 3.84 2.71 13.27
N TYR A 126 4.65 1.75 13.71
CA TYR A 126 5.28 1.77 15.02
C TYR A 126 6.18 3.02 15.18
N ARG A 127 7.02 3.32 14.19
CA ARG A 127 7.89 4.51 14.20
C ARG A 127 7.08 5.81 14.22
N TRP A 128 5.99 5.87 13.47
CA TRP A 128 5.07 7.01 13.50
C TRP A 128 4.49 7.24 14.90
N LEU A 129 4.01 6.17 15.55
CA LEU A 129 3.47 6.24 16.92
C LEU A 129 4.54 6.65 17.94
N ARG A 130 5.80 6.32 17.70
CA ARG A 130 6.95 6.73 18.50
C ARG A 130 7.37 8.19 18.29
N GLY A 131 6.71 8.91 17.38
CA GLY A 131 6.93 10.35 17.16
C GLY A 131 7.73 10.71 15.91
N GLU A 132 8.09 9.74 15.06
CA GLU A 132 8.77 10.00 13.78
C GLU A 132 7.75 10.47 12.72
N ARG A 133 7.38 11.75 12.79
CA ARG A 133 6.30 12.36 11.99
C ARG A 133 6.78 13.24 10.85
N GLU A 134 8.05 13.12 10.49
CA GLU A 134 8.65 13.92 9.43
C GLU A 134 8.15 13.50 8.05
N VAL A 135 8.00 14.49 7.17
CA VAL A 135 7.79 14.26 5.74
C VAL A 135 9.13 13.85 5.12
N VAL A 136 9.13 12.82 4.29
CA VAL A 136 10.32 12.42 3.55
C VAL A 136 10.71 13.57 2.62
N ALA A 137 11.82 14.23 2.93
CA ALA A 137 12.36 15.34 2.16
C ALA A 137 13.47 14.86 1.22
N ARG A 138 13.64 15.56 0.12
CA ARG A 138 14.76 15.33 -0.79
C ARG A 138 16.05 15.78 -0.10
N GLY A 139 16.79 14.80 0.38
CA GLY A 139 18.19 14.86 0.78
C GLY A 139 18.65 16.09 1.57
N SER A 140 18.90 15.87 2.83
CA SER A 140 20.17 16.26 3.43
C SER A 140 21.24 15.22 3.03
N GLY A 141 21.42 15.03 1.74
CA GLY A 141 22.52 14.27 1.18
C GLY A 141 23.73 15.19 0.99
N ASN A 142 24.18 15.79 2.07
CA ASN A 142 25.51 16.35 2.24
C ASN A 142 25.69 16.53 3.73
N ASP A 143 26.20 15.51 4.35
CA ASP A 143 27.23 15.68 5.38
C ASP A 143 27.81 14.32 5.70
N GLN A 144 29.04 14.13 5.15
CA GLN A 144 30.16 13.25 5.51
C GLN A 144 30.05 11.77 5.17
#